data_248a4e487b00a84cdc2142dcf8cf1782
#
_entry.id   248a4e487b00a84cdc2142dcf8cf1782
#
_cell.length_a   1.000
_cell.length_b   1.000
_cell.length_c   1.000
_cell.angle_alpha   90.00
_cell.angle_beta   90.00
_cell.angle_gamma   90.00
#
_symmetry.space_group_name_H-M   'P 1'
#
loop_
_entity.id
_entity.type
_entity.pdbx_description
1 polymer ?
#
loop_
_entity_poly.entity_id
_entity_poly.type
_entity_poly.pdbx_seq_one_letter_code
_entity_poly.pdbx_strand_id
1 'polypeptide(L)'
;MSLSQSDQSKTVLESLGEGIIAFGSDRRAVVANSYASRLMVWDGPVEGERAADLLGNIPDVLDLVDRGLESGSFVTHHDATITISSNVPLRHLRISTSPIDYGDSKGLVLVLRDVSDMKRMEREIFQAEKMTALGRLAASVAHEVRNPLGAVNLQLQLLEEDAADMVDSERNRLLRRINIANAEIKRLDRIVGNFLRFSRAPQVQFQRLSLNEVVQRVFDLVTPEARDQGVRLVPDLAQGLPLIDGDEGQLSQAILNITVNAFHAIRGEGKVRAETRRVGSGVCVAITDDGAGIAEVDLDRVFEFYYTTKDEGTGLGLSIAQRIVFEHGGRLDVRSEKGKGSTFEMIFPSAETEEDQIG
;
A
#
# COMPACT_ATOMS: atom_id res chain seq x y z
N MET A 1 33.52 29.45 -24.37
CA MET A 1 34.21 28.15 -24.52
C MET A 1 33.20 27.17 -25.08
N SER A 2 33.35 26.79 -26.35
CA SER A 2 32.50 25.76 -26.96
C SER A 2 32.96 24.40 -26.45
N LEU A 3 32.06 23.66 -25.80
CA LEU A 3 32.28 22.25 -25.42
C LEU A 3 32.63 21.46 -26.70
N SER A 4 33.57 20.52 -26.62
CA SER A 4 33.88 19.65 -27.75
C SER A 4 32.63 18.79 -28.07
N GLN A 5 32.49 18.34 -29.30
CA GLN A 5 31.36 17.53 -29.77
C GLN A 5 31.24 16.24 -28.93
N SER A 6 32.36 15.71 -28.44
CA SER A 6 32.43 14.57 -27.52
C SER A 6 31.85 14.91 -26.14
N ASP A 7 32.14 16.10 -25.58
CA ASP A 7 31.63 16.52 -24.27
C ASP A 7 30.13 16.79 -24.31
N GLN A 8 29.61 17.30 -25.42
CA GLN A 8 28.16 17.51 -25.63
C GLN A 8 27.42 16.18 -25.67
N SER A 9 27.94 15.18 -26.40
CA SER A 9 27.31 13.85 -26.49
C SER A 9 27.30 13.15 -25.12
N LYS A 10 28.38 13.25 -24.36
CA LYS A 10 28.45 12.70 -23.01
C LYS A 10 27.46 13.38 -22.06
N THR A 11 27.34 14.71 -22.14
CA THR A 11 26.38 15.47 -21.31
C THR A 11 24.95 15.07 -21.65
N VAL A 12 24.61 14.83 -22.89
CA VAL A 12 23.27 14.36 -23.30
C VAL A 12 22.98 12.98 -22.72
N LEU A 13 23.92 12.03 -22.86
CA LEU A 13 23.75 10.68 -22.29
C LEU A 13 23.59 10.69 -20.77
N GLU A 14 24.30 11.58 -20.08
CA GLU A 14 24.19 11.73 -18.61
C GLU A 14 22.87 12.38 -18.16
N SER A 15 22.24 13.18 -19.02
CA SER A 15 20.97 13.86 -18.71
C SER A 15 19.74 12.98 -18.93
N LEU A 16 19.89 11.83 -19.60
CA LEU A 16 18.80 10.90 -19.82
C LEU A 16 18.46 10.17 -18.51
N GLY A 17 17.18 10.13 -18.17
CA GLY A 17 16.65 9.41 -16.99
C GLY A 17 16.59 7.89 -17.20
N GLU A 18 17.47 7.34 -18.04
CA GLU A 18 17.57 5.94 -18.40
C GLU A 18 19.02 5.46 -18.31
N GLY A 19 19.22 4.23 -17.85
CA GLY A 19 20.54 3.59 -17.86
C GLY A 19 20.91 3.16 -19.27
N ILE A 20 22.03 3.63 -19.76
CA ILE A 20 22.52 3.30 -21.10
C ILE A 20 23.89 2.66 -20.99
N ILE A 21 24.05 1.50 -21.62
CA ILE A 21 25.30 0.77 -21.71
C ILE A 21 25.50 0.31 -23.13
N ALA A 22 26.68 0.60 -23.73
CA ALA A 22 27.07 0.06 -25.02
C ALA A 22 28.09 -1.05 -24.80
N PHE A 23 27.87 -2.20 -25.43
CA PHE A 23 28.82 -3.32 -25.48
C PHE A 23 29.42 -3.46 -26.86
N GLY A 24 30.73 -3.71 -26.92
CA GLY A 24 31.43 -4.09 -28.12
C GLY A 24 31.17 -5.54 -28.52
N SER A 25 31.62 -5.93 -29.71
CA SER A 25 31.57 -7.32 -30.21
C SER A 25 32.34 -8.33 -29.33
N ASP A 26 33.27 -7.83 -28.51
CA ASP A 26 34.03 -8.60 -27.51
C ASP A 26 33.30 -8.73 -26.15
N ARG A 27 32.02 -8.30 -26.09
CA ARG A 27 31.16 -8.29 -24.88
C ARG A 27 31.70 -7.43 -23.74
N ARG A 28 32.54 -6.44 -24.05
CA ARG A 28 32.96 -5.47 -23.02
C ARG A 28 32.15 -4.20 -23.14
N ALA A 29 31.87 -3.59 -21.98
CA ALA A 29 31.22 -2.29 -21.91
C ALA A 29 32.17 -1.22 -22.48
N VAL A 30 31.74 -0.51 -23.52
CA VAL A 30 32.47 0.57 -24.17
C VAL A 30 32.08 1.93 -23.58
N VAL A 31 30.79 2.09 -23.29
CA VAL A 31 30.22 3.31 -22.68
C VAL A 31 29.14 2.90 -21.69
N ALA A 32 29.11 3.57 -20.57
CA ALA A 32 27.97 3.52 -19.64
C ALA A 32 27.72 4.92 -19.07
N ASN A 33 26.46 5.32 -18.94
CA ASN A 33 26.14 6.55 -18.24
C ASN A 33 26.03 6.34 -16.73
N SER A 34 26.15 7.43 -15.97
CA SER A 34 26.10 7.37 -14.49
C SER A 34 24.76 6.87 -13.96
N TYR A 35 23.68 7.02 -14.74
CA TYR A 35 22.36 6.50 -14.37
C TYR A 35 22.34 4.97 -14.36
N ALA A 36 22.98 4.30 -15.33
CA ALA A 36 23.10 2.85 -15.34
C ALA A 36 23.81 2.33 -14.09
N SER A 37 24.94 2.95 -13.71
CA SER A 37 25.69 2.58 -12.51
C SER A 37 24.86 2.75 -11.23
N ARG A 38 24.14 3.86 -11.09
CA ARG A 38 23.24 4.08 -9.95
C ARG A 38 22.06 3.09 -9.92
N LEU A 39 21.48 2.82 -11.09
CA LEU A 39 20.35 1.92 -11.23
C LEU A 39 20.70 0.49 -10.82
N MET A 40 21.88 0.03 -11.24
CA MET A 40 22.38 -1.32 -11.02
C MET A 40 23.22 -1.44 -9.74
N VAL A 41 23.48 -0.32 -9.03
CA VAL A 41 24.31 -0.24 -7.82
C VAL A 41 25.71 -0.82 -8.07
N TRP A 42 26.33 -0.44 -9.19
CA TRP A 42 27.71 -0.83 -9.47
C TRP A 42 28.70 0.12 -8.79
N ASP A 43 29.66 -0.46 -8.08
CA ASP A 43 30.77 0.26 -7.49
C ASP A 43 31.97 0.22 -8.44
N GLY A 44 32.38 1.40 -8.96
CA GLY A 44 33.56 1.53 -9.81
C GLY A 44 33.27 1.77 -11.30
N PRO A 45 34.33 1.85 -12.13
CA PRO A 45 34.19 2.10 -13.55
C PRO A 45 33.59 0.86 -14.27
N VAL A 46 32.60 1.11 -15.10
CA VAL A 46 31.89 0.06 -15.88
C VAL A 46 32.59 -0.17 -17.23
N GLU A 47 33.24 0.85 -17.75
CA GLU A 47 33.94 0.78 -19.05
C GLU A 47 35.09 -0.24 -19.02
N GLY A 48 35.12 -1.14 -19.98
CA GLY A 48 36.08 -2.24 -20.09
C GLY A 48 35.68 -3.54 -19.39
N GLU A 49 34.68 -3.51 -18.51
CA GLU A 49 34.19 -4.70 -17.81
C GLU A 49 33.40 -5.62 -18.74
N ARG A 50 33.36 -6.91 -18.49
CA ARG A 50 32.59 -7.88 -19.27
C ARG A 50 31.12 -7.82 -18.93
N ALA A 51 30.26 -8.04 -19.92
CA ALA A 51 28.81 -8.15 -19.69
C ALA A 51 28.46 -9.20 -18.64
N ALA A 52 29.19 -10.33 -18.62
CA ALA A 52 28.99 -11.38 -17.62
C ALA A 52 29.31 -10.93 -16.18
N ASP A 53 30.29 -10.06 -15.99
CA ASP A 53 30.67 -9.54 -14.68
C ASP A 53 29.67 -8.49 -14.17
N LEU A 54 29.12 -7.68 -15.11
CA LEU A 54 28.15 -6.62 -14.80
C LEU A 54 26.71 -7.14 -14.61
N LEU A 55 26.32 -8.13 -15.41
CA LEU A 55 24.93 -8.61 -15.53
C LEU A 55 24.76 -10.05 -15.05
N GLY A 56 25.78 -10.69 -14.50
CA GLY A 56 25.75 -12.09 -14.08
C GLY A 56 24.72 -12.41 -12.99
N ASN A 57 24.33 -11.41 -12.22
CA ASN A 57 23.22 -11.51 -11.25
C ASN A 57 21.82 -11.39 -11.88
N ILE A 58 21.74 -11.12 -13.20
CA ILE A 58 20.50 -10.99 -13.97
C ILE A 58 20.63 -11.80 -15.25
N PRO A 59 20.53 -13.14 -15.18
CA PRO A 59 20.81 -14.04 -16.31
C PRO A 59 19.97 -13.73 -17.57
N ASP A 60 18.71 -13.35 -17.38
CA ASP A 60 17.81 -13.00 -18.49
C ASP A 60 18.31 -11.79 -19.29
N VAL A 61 18.91 -10.80 -18.62
CA VAL A 61 19.46 -9.60 -19.29
C VAL A 61 20.78 -9.92 -19.98
N LEU A 62 21.60 -10.74 -19.35
CA LEU A 62 22.86 -11.22 -19.96
C LEU A 62 22.57 -12.00 -21.26
N ASP A 63 21.57 -12.88 -21.23
CA ASP A 63 21.15 -13.65 -22.41
C ASP A 63 20.64 -12.73 -23.57
N LEU A 64 19.97 -11.62 -23.24
CA LEU A 64 19.58 -10.62 -24.25
C LEU A 64 20.79 -9.96 -24.92
N VAL A 65 21.82 -9.65 -24.13
CA VAL A 65 23.08 -9.07 -24.68
C VAL A 65 23.79 -10.09 -25.55
N ASP A 66 23.92 -11.34 -25.11
CA ASP A 66 24.57 -12.41 -25.83
C ASP A 66 23.85 -12.70 -27.16
N ARG A 67 22.54 -12.85 -27.15
CA ARG A 67 21.75 -13.06 -28.39
C ARG A 67 21.82 -11.88 -29.34
N GLY A 68 21.81 -10.65 -28.81
CA GLY A 68 21.95 -9.45 -29.63
C GLY A 68 23.28 -9.39 -30.39
N LEU A 69 24.37 -9.74 -29.71
CA LEU A 69 25.71 -9.73 -30.31
C LEU A 69 25.98 -10.93 -31.20
N GLU A 70 25.44 -12.14 -30.90
CA GLU A 70 25.69 -13.35 -31.69
C GLU A 70 24.77 -13.48 -32.90
N SER A 71 23.48 -13.29 -32.73
CA SER A 71 22.47 -13.55 -33.75
C SER A 71 21.81 -12.31 -34.31
N GLY A 72 22.13 -11.12 -33.80
CA GLY A 72 21.49 -9.87 -34.21
C GLY A 72 20.02 -9.81 -33.79
N SER A 73 19.63 -10.56 -32.76
CA SER A 73 18.26 -10.56 -32.21
C SER A 73 18.14 -9.46 -31.17
N PHE A 74 17.41 -8.40 -31.47
CA PHE A 74 17.21 -7.25 -30.58
C PHE A 74 15.79 -7.22 -30.06
N VAL A 75 15.63 -6.69 -28.82
CA VAL A 75 14.33 -6.56 -28.18
C VAL A 75 14.00 -5.10 -27.91
N THR A 76 12.77 -4.71 -28.20
CA THR A 76 12.27 -3.35 -27.91
C THR A 76 11.71 -3.20 -26.52
N HIS A 77 11.17 -4.29 -25.94
CA HIS A 77 10.59 -4.29 -24.60
C HIS A 77 10.76 -5.68 -23.98
N HIS A 78 11.53 -5.73 -22.90
CA HIS A 78 11.66 -6.90 -22.03
C HIS A 78 11.55 -6.41 -20.59
N ASP A 79 10.51 -6.85 -19.87
CA ASP A 79 10.32 -6.48 -18.47
C ASP A 79 11.05 -7.49 -17.59
N ALA A 80 12.01 -7.05 -16.79
CA ALA A 80 12.74 -7.84 -15.83
C ALA A 80 12.52 -7.29 -14.43
N THR A 81 12.48 -8.19 -13.45
CA THR A 81 12.44 -7.85 -12.03
C THR A 81 13.76 -8.20 -11.40
N ILE A 82 14.45 -7.21 -10.84
CA ILE A 82 15.77 -7.40 -10.26
C ILE A 82 15.78 -7.14 -8.76
N THR A 83 16.49 -8.02 -8.04
CA THR A 83 16.85 -7.83 -6.65
C THR A 83 18.35 -7.57 -6.61
N ILE A 84 18.75 -6.32 -6.31
CA ILE A 84 20.16 -5.93 -6.35
C ILE A 84 20.88 -6.35 -5.07
N SER A 85 20.19 -6.27 -3.93
CA SER A 85 20.72 -6.64 -2.60
C SER A 85 19.55 -6.80 -1.63
N SER A 86 19.75 -7.55 -0.54
CA SER A 86 18.74 -7.76 0.52
C SER A 86 18.23 -6.46 1.18
N ASN A 87 18.96 -5.34 1.03
CA ASN A 87 18.59 -4.03 1.58
C ASN A 87 18.09 -3.02 0.55
N VAL A 88 18.02 -3.40 -0.74
CA VAL A 88 17.55 -2.52 -1.82
C VAL A 88 16.17 -3.00 -2.27
N PRO A 89 15.16 -2.11 -2.39
CA PRO A 89 13.83 -2.50 -2.87
C PRO A 89 13.89 -3.17 -4.24
N LEU A 90 13.03 -4.14 -4.44
CA LEU A 90 12.80 -4.79 -5.73
C LEU A 90 12.56 -3.74 -6.82
N ARG A 91 13.30 -3.80 -7.93
CA ARG A 91 13.14 -2.89 -9.06
C ARG A 91 12.55 -3.61 -10.27
N HIS A 92 11.61 -2.96 -10.91
CA HIS A 92 11.09 -3.40 -12.20
C HIS A 92 11.77 -2.61 -13.32
N LEU A 93 12.53 -3.28 -14.15
CA LEU A 93 13.22 -2.66 -15.27
C LEU A 93 12.55 -3.03 -16.58
N ARG A 94 12.39 -2.03 -17.45
CA ARG A 94 12.11 -2.25 -18.86
C ARG A 94 13.40 -2.11 -19.63
N ILE A 95 13.71 -3.14 -20.40
CA ILE A 95 14.97 -3.32 -21.09
C ILE A 95 14.72 -3.29 -22.58
N SER A 96 15.54 -2.58 -23.31
CA SER A 96 15.59 -2.65 -24.77
C SER A 96 17.04 -2.77 -25.24
N THR A 97 17.20 -3.48 -26.32
CA THR A 97 18.51 -3.63 -27.00
C THR A 97 18.39 -3.17 -28.43
N SER A 98 19.44 -2.51 -28.94
CA SER A 98 19.53 -2.08 -30.33
C SER A 98 20.95 -2.21 -30.82
N PRO A 99 21.13 -2.45 -32.16
CA PRO A 99 22.47 -2.49 -32.73
C PRO A 99 23.10 -1.09 -32.71
N ILE A 100 24.41 -1.07 -32.60
CA ILE A 100 25.23 0.12 -32.82
C ILE A 100 26.43 -0.23 -33.68
N ASP A 101 26.75 0.63 -34.63
CA ASP A 101 27.98 0.53 -35.37
C ASP A 101 29.07 1.39 -34.72
N TYR A 102 30.15 0.75 -34.34
CA TYR A 102 31.26 1.38 -33.65
C TYR A 102 32.55 1.24 -34.52
N GLY A 103 32.78 2.21 -35.40
CA GLY A 103 33.80 2.11 -36.41
C GLY A 103 33.53 0.93 -37.36
N ASP A 104 34.49 0.03 -37.48
CA ASP A 104 34.36 -1.20 -38.29
C ASP A 104 33.75 -2.39 -37.52
N SER A 105 33.40 -2.19 -36.24
CA SER A 105 32.88 -3.24 -35.37
C SER A 105 31.41 -3.01 -35.07
N LYS A 106 30.65 -4.12 -34.98
CA LYS A 106 29.24 -4.10 -34.53
C LYS A 106 29.20 -4.25 -33.01
N GLY A 107 28.32 -3.51 -32.38
CA GLY A 107 28.06 -3.59 -30.98
C GLY A 107 26.55 -3.58 -30.65
N LEU A 108 26.24 -3.46 -29.38
CA LEU A 108 24.88 -3.44 -28.88
C LEU A 108 24.73 -2.32 -27.83
N VAL A 109 23.66 -1.57 -27.93
CA VAL A 109 23.21 -0.66 -26.84
C VAL A 109 22.12 -1.34 -26.04
N LEU A 110 22.34 -1.40 -24.75
CA LEU A 110 21.37 -1.82 -23.72
C LEU A 110 20.81 -0.58 -23.04
N VAL A 111 19.49 -0.41 -23.06
CA VAL A 111 18.79 0.66 -22.36
C VAL A 111 17.98 0.06 -21.23
N LEU A 112 18.16 0.60 -20.02
CA LEU A 112 17.53 0.18 -18.77
C LEU A 112 16.64 1.32 -18.26
N ARG A 113 15.35 1.12 -18.22
CA ARG A 113 14.38 2.08 -17.69
C ARG A 113 13.76 1.54 -16.43
N ASP A 114 13.86 2.28 -15.32
CA ASP A 114 13.13 1.93 -14.09
C ASP A 114 11.63 2.24 -14.29
N VAL A 115 10.81 1.20 -14.22
CA VAL A 115 9.36 1.28 -14.35
C VAL A 115 8.66 0.89 -13.05
N SER A 116 9.39 0.86 -11.93
CA SER A 116 8.86 0.45 -10.63
C SER A 116 7.70 1.32 -10.20
N ASP A 117 7.83 2.64 -10.32
CA ASP A 117 6.76 3.59 -9.99
C ASP A 117 5.57 3.45 -10.94
N MET A 118 5.81 3.26 -12.24
CA MET A 118 4.74 3.03 -13.22
C MET A 118 3.98 1.73 -12.91
N LYS A 119 4.68 0.64 -12.63
CA LYS A 119 4.08 -0.65 -12.26
C LYS A 119 3.31 -0.57 -10.93
N ARG A 120 3.77 0.26 -10.00
CA ARG A 120 3.05 0.54 -8.76
C ARG A 120 1.76 1.29 -9.05
N MET A 121 1.82 2.39 -9.82
CA MET A 121 0.65 3.17 -10.21
C MET A 121 -0.37 2.34 -11.02
N GLU A 122 0.08 1.52 -11.97
CA GLU A 122 -0.81 0.61 -12.72
C GLU A 122 -1.56 -0.34 -11.78
N ARG A 123 -0.88 -0.92 -10.78
CA ARG A 123 -1.51 -1.77 -9.78
C ARG A 123 -2.53 -1.01 -8.92
N GLU A 124 -2.18 0.20 -8.52
CA GLU A 124 -3.04 1.08 -7.73
C GLU A 124 -4.29 1.48 -8.51
N ILE A 125 -4.14 1.88 -9.79
CA ILE A 125 -5.26 2.20 -10.69
C ILE A 125 -6.15 0.97 -10.90
N PHE A 126 -5.57 -0.19 -11.18
CA PHE A 126 -6.34 -1.43 -11.37
C PHE A 126 -7.11 -1.82 -10.10
N GLN A 127 -6.51 -1.66 -8.94
CA GLN A 127 -7.20 -1.85 -7.66
C GLN A 127 -8.35 -0.86 -7.48
N ALA A 128 -8.13 0.42 -7.78
CA ALA A 128 -9.16 1.46 -7.67
C ALA A 128 -10.33 1.21 -8.64
N GLU A 129 -10.06 0.80 -9.88
CA GLU A 129 -11.10 0.43 -10.86
C GLU A 129 -11.90 -0.80 -10.41
N LYS A 130 -11.21 -1.85 -9.95
CA LYS A 130 -11.84 -3.04 -9.37
C LYS A 130 -12.72 -2.67 -8.18
N MET A 131 -12.29 -1.70 -7.36
CA MET A 131 -13.04 -1.16 -6.25
C MET A 131 -14.33 -0.46 -6.70
N THR A 132 -14.22 0.41 -7.69
CA THR A 132 -15.36 1.15 -8.22
C THR A 132 -16.41 0.21 -8.81
N ALA A 133 -15.98 -0.82 -9.54
CA ALA A 133 -16.88 -1.84 -10.08
C ALA A 133 -17.55 -2.66 -8.96
N LEU A 134 -16.78 -3.11 -7.97
CA LEU A 134 -17.29 -3.82 -6.79
C LEU A 134 -18.27 -2.95 -6.00
N GLY A 135 -17.97 -1.67 -5.91
CA GLY A 135 -18.79 -0.67 -5.26
C GLY A 135 -20.19 -0.54 -5.83
N ARG A 136 -20.31 -0.51 -7.14
CA ARG A 136 -21.61 -0.43 -7.84
C ARG A 136 -22.46 -1.69 -7.62
N LEU A 137 -21.84 -2.87 -7.64
CA LEU A 137 -22.51 -4.15 -7.38
C LEU A 137 -22.91 -4.29 -5.91
N ALA A 138 -22.10 -3.82 -5.01
CA ALA A 138 -22.32 -3.91 -3.57
C ALA A 138 -23.59 -3.19 -3.11
N ALA A 139 -23.90 -2.03 -3.67
CA ALA A 139 -25.12 -1.29 -3.33
C ALA A 139 -26.39 -2.06 -3.66
N SER A 140 -26.42 -2.75 -4.82
CA SER A 140 -27.55 -3.59 -5.24
C SER A 140 -27.68 -4.82 -4.36
N VAL A 141 -26.57 -5.58 -4.18
CA VAL A 141 -26.55 -6.81 -3.38
C VAL A 141 -26.94 -6.54 -1.93
N ALA A 142 -26.47 -5.45 -1.35
CA ALA A 142 -26.80 -5.14 0.03
C ALA A 142 -28.28 -4.78 0.24
N HIS A 143 -28.92 -4.09 -0.71
CA HIS A 143 -30.36 -3.88 -0.67
C HIS A 143 -31.13 -5.20 -0.78
N GLU A 144 -30.69 -6.09 -1.68
CA GLU A 144 -31.31 -7.41 -1.86
C GLU A 144 -31.10 -8.36 -0.67
N VAL A 145 -29.99 -8.22 0.06
CA VAL A 145 -29.73 -9.00 1.29
C VAL A 145 -30.47 -8.42 2.48
N ARG A 146 -30.56 -7.07 2.63
CA ARG A 146 -31.26 -6.45 3.77
C ARG A 146 -32.76 -6.75 3.79
N ASN A 147 -33.39 -6.90 2.62
CA ASN A 147 -34.80 -7.19 2.51
C ASN A 147 -35.18 -8.54 3.17
N PRO A 148 -34.58 -9.71 2.83
CA PRO A 148 -34.90 -10.97 3.50
C PRO A 148 -34.45 -10.98 4.97
N LEU A 149 -33.37 -10.28 5.35
CA LEU A 149 -32.98 -10.15 6.75
C LEU A 149 -34.03 -9.40 7.57
N GLY A 150 -34.63 -8.34 7.01
CA GLY A 150 -35.75 -7.63 7.64
C GLY A 150 -36.99 -8.51 7.85
N ALA A 151 -37.30 -9.34 6.86
CA ALA A 151 -38.41 -10.30 6.97
C ALA A 151 -38.14 -11.36 8.06
N VAL A 152 -36.93 -11.92 8.14
CA VAL A 152 -36.56 -12.89 9.17
C VAL A 152 -36.58 -12.24 10.56
N ASN A 153 -36.10 -11.01 10.70
CA ASN A 153 -36.14 -10.27 11.96
C ASN A 153 -37.57 -10.07 12.46
N LEU A 154 -38.51 -9.74 11.56
CA LEU A 154 -39.93 -9.63 11.90
C LEU A 154 -40.49 -10.98 12.37
N GLN A 155 -40.15 -12.09 11.72
CA GLN A 155 -40.61 -13.42 12.14
C GLN A 155 -40.06 -13.80 13.53
N LEU A 156 -38.83 -13.43 13.84
CA LEU A 156 -38.26 -13.67 15.16
C LEU A 156 -38.94 -12.83 16.24
N GLN A 157 -39.36 -11.59 15.96
CA GLN A 157 -40.14 -10.76 16.85
C GLN A 157 -41.51 -11.38 17.17
N LEU A 158 -42.22 -11.87 16.12
CA LEU A 158 -43.49 -12.56 16.31
C LEU A 158 -43.32 -13.83 17.13
N LEU A 159 -42.24 -14.59 16.95
CA LEU A 159 -41.94 -15.76 17.78
C LEU A 159 -41.59 -15.38 19.23
N GLU A 160 -41.01 -14.22 19.49
CA GLU A 160 -40.81 -13.70 20.87
C GLU A 160 -42.13 -13.37 21.56
N GLU A 161 -43.08 -12.75 20.79
CA GLU A 161 -44.44 -12.47 21.30
C GLU A 161 -45.19 -13.76 21.58
N ASP A 162 -45.17 -14.75 20.67
CA ASP A 162 -45.83 -16.06 20.87
C ASP A 162 -45.24 -16.83 22.06
N ALA A 163 -43.94 -16.66 22.33
CA ALA A 163 -43.25 -17.29 23.46
C ALA A 163 -43.74 -16.76 24.84
N ALA A 164 -44.42 -15.60 24.87
CA ALA A 164 -44.90 -15.02 26.12
C ALA A 164 -45.95 -15.91 26.82
N ASP A 165 -46.71 -16.67 26.06
CA ASP A 165 -47.80 -17.52 26.53
C ASP A 165 -47.37 -18.98 26.82
N MET A 166 -46.08 -19.30 26.67
CA MET A 166 -45.54 -20.66 26.86
C MET A 166 -45.13 -20.98 28.29
N VAL A 167 -45.06 -22.27 28.62
CA VAL A 167 -44.53 -22.77 29.92
C VAL A 167 -43.03 -22.47 30.03
N ASP A 168 -42.54 -22.04 31.21
CA ASP A 168 -41.20 -21.49 31.44
C ASP A 168 -40.04 -22.32 30.89
N SER A 169 -40.09 -23.65 30.93
CA SER A 169 -39.00 -24.50 30.45
C SER A 169 -38.86 -24.51 28.89
N GLU A 170 -39.98 -24.43 28.17
CA GLU A 170 -40.04 -24.39 26.72
C GLU A 170 -39.76 -22.97 26.21
N ARG A 171 -40.35 -21.98 26.86
CA ARG A 171 -40.09 -20.56 26.63
C ARG A 171 -38.62 -20.23 26.69
N ASN A 172 -37.89 -20.63 27.72
CA ASN A 172 -36.46 -20.34 27.90
C ASN A 172 -35.57 -21.00 26.82
N ARG A 173 -35.98 -22.15 26.26
CA ARG A 173 -35.29 -22.77 25.13
C ARG A 173 -35.55 -22.03 23.83
N LEU A 174 -36.76 -21.61 23.57
CA LEU A 174 -37.14 -20.86 22.39
C LEU A 174 -36.48 -19.50 22.36
N LEU A 175 -36.58 -18.72 23.44
CA LEU A 175 -35.96 -17.41 23.56
C LEU A 175 -34.43 -17.46 23.39
N ARG A 176 -33.74 -18.49 23.86
CA ARG A 176 -32.31 -18.67 23.58
C ARG A 176 -32.00 -18.84 22.10
N ARG A 177 -32.82 -19.60 21.35
CA ARG A 177 -32.65 -19.81 19.91
C ARG A 177 -32.94 -18.53 19.12
N ILE A 178 -33.97 -17.79 19.51
CA ILE A 178 -34.32 -16.49 18.95
C ILE A 178 -33.18 -15.50 19.15
N ASN A 179 -32.61 -15.41 20.36
CA ASN A 179 -31.51 -14.53 20.68
C ASN A 179 -30.25 -14.85 19.85
N ILE A 180 -29.95 -16.13 19.62
CA ILE A 180 -28.83 -16.56 18.74
C ILE A 180 -29.10 -16.11 17.30
N ALA A 181 -30.32 -16.32 16.77
CA ALA A 181 -30.69 -15.92 15.43
C ALA A 181 -30.65 -14.39 15.25
N ASN A 182 -31.17 -13.63 16.23
CA ASN A 182 -31.09 -12.17 16.25
C ASN A 182 -29.64 -11.65 16.27
N ALA A 183 -28.73 -12.29 17.01
CA ALA A 183 -27.33 -11.95 17.04
C ALA A 183 -26.68 -12.15 15.67
N GLU A 184 -27.00 -13.25 14.97
CA GLU A 184 -26.46 -13.53 13.65
C GLU A 184 -27.01 -12.60 12.57
N ILE A 185 -28.29 -12.23 12.64
CA ILE A 185 -28.89 -11.22 11.76
C ILE A 185 -28.20 -9.87 11.94
N LYS A 186 -27.99 -9.42 13.18
CA LYS A 186 -27.26 -8.19 13.49
C LYS A 186 -25.82 -8.24 12.97
N ARG A 187 -25.18 -9.42 13.02
CA ARG A 187 -23.85 -9.64 12.45
C ARG A 187 -23.86 -9.50 10.93
N LEU A 188 -24.83 -10.10 10.24
CA LEU A 188 -24.99 -9.99 8.80
C LEU A 188 -25.30 -8.55 8.35
N ASP A 189 -26.18 -7.83 9.05
CA ASP A 189 -26.48 -6.41 8.71
C ASP A 189 -25.23 -5.52 8.89
N ARG A 190 -24.38 -5.82 9.88
CA ARG A 190 -23.09 -5.14 10.09
C ARG A 190 -22.11 -5.43 8.94
N ILE A 191 -22.03 -6.68 8.48
CA ILE A 191 -21.18 -7.07 7.35
C ILE A 191 -21.65 -6.36 6.09
N VAL A 192 -22.96 -6.41 5.80
CA VAL A 192 -23.57 -5.73 4.66
C VAL A 192 -23.41 -4.22 4.75
N GLY A 193 -23.60 -3.63 5.93
CA GLY A 193 -23.42 -2.20 6.17
C GLY A 193 -21.96 -1.74 5.98
N ASN A 194 -20.99 -2.55 6.39
CA ASN A 194 -19.58 -2.28 6.15
C ASN A 194 -19.23 -2.39 4.65
N PHE A 195 -19.78 -3.40 3.98
CA PHE A 195 -19.64 -3.58 2.54
C PHE A 195 -20.25 -2.42 1.74
N LEU A 196 -21.41 -1.89 2.14
CA LEU A 196 -22.03 -0.71 1.53
C LEU A 196 -21.24 0.57 1.75
N ARG A 197 -20.71 0.79 2.96
CA ARG A 197 -19.85 1.94 3.25
C ARG A 197 -18.57 1.91 2.42
N PHE A 198 -18.07 0.72 2.17
CA PHE A 198 -16.96 0.49 1.26
C PHE A 198 -17.31 0.82 -0.20
N SER A 199 -18.52 0.50 -0.63
CA SER A 199 -19.01 0.63 -2.00
C SER A 199 -19.34 2.06 -2.44
N ARG A 200 -19.76 2.93 -1.52
CA ARG A 200 -20.05 4.33 -1.86
C ARG A 200 -18.73 5.09 -1.91
N ALA A 201 -18.40 5.66 -3.09
CA ALA A 201 -17.42 6.73 -3.14
C ALA A 201 -18.04 7.91 -2.34
N PRO A 202 -17.54 8.25 -1.14
CA PRO A 202 -18.02 9.42 -0.45
C PRO A 202 -17.67 10.63 -1.31
N GLN A 203 -18.55 11.64 -1.35
CA GLN A 203 -18.15 12.94 -1.88
C GLN A 203 -17.11 13.49 -0.90
N VAL A 204 -15.85 13.38 -1.27
CA VAL A 204 -14.73 13.82 -0.44
C VAL A 204 -14.79 15.34 -0.33
N GLN A 205 -14.88 15.85 0.89
CA GLN A 205 -14.84 17.28 1.18
C GLN A 205 -13.45 17.66 1.69
N PHE A 206 -12.55 17.97 0.77
CA PHE A 206 -11.21 18.41 1.14
C PHE A 206 -11.25 19.77 1.82
N GLN A 207 -10.56 19.84 2.98
CA GLN A 207 -10.28 21.08 3.70
C GLN A 207 -8.87 21.02 4.29
N ARG A 208 -8.28 22.20 4.54
CA ARG A 208 -7.00 22.26 5.27
C ARG A 208 -7.23 21.87 6.72
N LEU A 209 -6.53 20.86 7.21
CA LEU A 209 -6.70 20.33 8.56
C LEU A 209 -5.38 19.90 9.19
N SER A 210 -5.39 19.83 10.53
CA SER A 210 -4.30 19.33 11.35
C SER A 210 -4.48 17.84 11.61
N LEU A 211 -3.53 17.01 11.20
CA LEU A 211 -3.54 15.57 11.52
C LEU A 211 -3.50 15.29 13.03
N ASN A 212 -2.83 16.16 13.82
CA ASN A 212 -2.83 16.02 15.28
C ASN A 212 -4.22 16.09 15.88
N GLU A 213 -5.07 17.00 15.37
CA GLU A 213 -6.44 17.13 15.84
C GLU A 213 -7.30 15.92 15.48
N VAL A 214 -7.07 15.34 14.30
CA VAL A 214 -7.76 14.12 13.87
C VAL A 214 -7.36 12.93 14.74
N VAL A 215 -6.06 12.74 14.99
CA VAL A 215 -5.55 11.68 15.88
C VAL A 215 -6.11 11.82 17.28
N GLN A 216 -6.08 13.05 17.85
CA GLN A 216 -6.56 13.30 19.20
C GLN A 216 -8.05 12.95 19.33
N ARG A 217 -8.89 13.39 18.37
CA ARG A 217 -10.33 13.06 18.37
C ARG A 217 -10.60 11.55 18.31
N VAL A 218 -9.85 10.83 17.46
CA VAL A 218 -9.98 9.37 17.39
C VAL A 218 -9.57 8.72 18.72
N PHE A 219 -8.49 9.16 19.33
CA PHE A 219 -8.04 8.64 20.63
C PHE A 219 -9.02 8.94 21.74
N ASP A 220 -9.61 10.13 21.76
CA ASP A 220 -10.66 10.48 22.72
C ASP A 220 -11.91 9.58 22.55
N LEU A 221 -12.28 9.30 21.30
CA LEU A 221 -13.41 8.45 20.97
C LEU A 221 -13.22 7.00 21.46
N VAL A 222 -12.02 6.45 21.32
CA VAL A 222 -11.74 5.04 21.66
C VAL A 222 -11.22 4.84 23.08
N THR A 223 -11.00 5.91 23.85
CA THR A 223 -10.49 5.85 25.24
C THR A 223 -11.34 4.99 26.16
N PRO A 224 -12.68 5.03 26.13
CA PRO A 224 -13.50 4.16 26.98
C PRO A 224 -13.25 2.67 26.68
N GLU A 225 -13.25 2.30 25.41
CA GLU A 225 -13.02 0.92 24.97
C GLU A 225 -11.60 0.43 25.31
N ALA A 226 -10.61 1.29 25.11
CA ALA A 226 -9.22 0.99 25.47
C ALA A 226 -9.08 0.68 26.97
N ARG A 227 -9.75 1.44 27.84
CA ARG A 227 -9.76 1.21 29.29
C ARG A 227 -10.40 -0.12 29.67
N ASP A 228 -11.54 -0.43 29.06
CA ASP A 228 -12.26 -1.68 29.31
C ASP A 228 -11.43 -2.91 28.90
N GLN A 229 -10.58 -2.77 27.89
CA GLN A 229 -9.69 -3.83 27.39
C GLN A 229 -8.30 -3.82 28.07
N GLY A 230 -8.01 -2.88 28.99
CA GLY A 230 -6.70 -2.77 29.65
C GLY A 230 -5.60 -2.22 28.74
N VAL A 231 -5.97 -1.53 27.64
CA VAL A 231 -5.02 -0.96 26.67
C VAL A 231 -4.75 0.51 26.99
N ARG A 232 -3.46 0.88 27.05
CA ARG A 232 -3.04 2.27 27.26
C ARG A 232 -2.84 2.99 25.92
N LEU A 233 -3.52 4.11 25.73
CA LEU A 233 -3.29 5.01 24.60
C LEU A 233 -2.19 6.01 24.93
N VAL A 234 -1.21 6.16 24.03
CA VAL A 234 -0.05 7.04 24.20
C VAL A 234 0.06 7.97 22.98
N PRO A 235 -0.54 9.17 23.01
CA PRO A 235 -0.33 10.15 21.96
C PRO A 235 1.05 10.81 22.12
N ASP A 236 1.82 10.85 21.04
CA ASP A 236 3.13 11.52 20.91
C ASP A 236 3.08 12.39 19.64
N LEU A 237 2.47 13.54 19.79
CA LEU A 237 2.11 14.41 18.68
C LEU A 237 3.12 15.57 18.57
N ALA A 238 3.90 15.59 17.48
CA ALA A 238 4.87 16.67 17.22
C ALA A 238 4.15 18.00 17.01
N GLN A 239 4.75 19.06 17.50
CA GLN A 239 4.24 20.43 17.30
C GLN A 239 4.73 21.03 16.00
N GLY A 240 3.97 22.00 15.46
CA GLY A 240 4.37 22.76 14.28
C GLY A 240 4.38 21.95 12.98
N LEU A 241 3.57 20.91 12.88
CA LEU A 241 3.39 20.16 11.63
C LEU A 241 2.59 20.99 10.62
N PRO A 242 2.91 20.90 9.32
CA PRO A 242 2.11 21.55 8.29
C PRO A 242 0.70 20.97 8.24
N LEU A 243 -0.25 21.78 7.77
CA LEU A 243 -1.60 21.31 7.45
C LEU A 243 -1.57 20.42 6.22
N ILE A 244 -2.53 19.52 6.13
CA ILE A 244 -2.78 18.73 4.92
C ILE A 244 -4.14 19.06 4.33
N ASP A 245 -4.32 18.81 3.03
CA ASP A 245 -5.62 18.85 2.39
C ASP A 245 -6.28 17.47 2.56
N GLY A 246 -7.45 17.43 3.22
CA GLY A 246 -8.11 16.16 3.47
C GLY A 246 -9.54 16.29 3.97
N ASP A 247 -10.25 15.15 3.92
CA ASP A 247 -11.57 14.98 4.53
C ASP A 247 -11.41 14.42 5.93
N GLU A 248 -11.77 15.23 6.92
CA GLU A 248 -11.63 14.88 8.33
C GLU A 248 -12.34 13.59 8.72
N GLY A 249 -13.53 13.35 8.16
CA GLY A 249 -14.33 12.15 8.47
C GLY A 249 -13.66 10.88 7.94
N GLN A 250 -13.13 10.94 6.73
CA GLN A 250 -12.42 9.82 6.14
C GLN A 250 -11.09 9.55 6.85
N LEU A 251 -10.30 10.59 7.12
CA LEU A 251 -9.03 10.43 7.84
C LEU A 251 -9.25 9.88 9.25
N SER A 252 -10.28 10.34 9.95
CA SER A 252 -10.70 9.77 11.23
C SER A 252 -11.04 8.28 11.10
N GLN A 253 -11.74 7.90 10.03
CA GLN A 253 -12.08 6.49 9.76
C GLN A 253 -10.82 5.64 9.50
N ALA A 254 -9.84 6.14 8.74
CA ALA A 254 -8.59 5.44 8.48
C ALA A 254 -7.81 5.19 9.78
N ILE A 255 -7.63 6.24 10.59
CA ILE A 255 -6.94 6.16 11.87
C ILE A 255 -7.69 5.23 12.83
N LEU A 256 -9.02 5.33 12.90
CA LEU A 256 -9.87 4.46 13.72
C LEU A 256 -9.72 2.98 13.33
N ASN A 257 -9.75 2.67 12.03
CA ASN A 257 -9.60 1.29 11.56
C ASN A 257 -8.26 0.68 11.98
N ILE A 258 -7.18 1.44 11.89
CA ILE A 258 -5.84 0.99 12.31
C ILE A 258 -5.79 0.85 13.84
N THR A 259 -6.33 1.82 14.59
CA THR A 259 -6.34 1.79 16.06
C THR A 259 -7.15 0.62 16.62
N VAL A 260 -8.32 0.33 16.04
CA VAL A 260 -9.14 -0.82 16.42
C VAL A 260 -8.45 -2.14 16.08
N ASN A 261 -7.73 -2.20 14.95
CA ASN A 261 -6.93 -3.37 14.62
C ASN A 261 -5.79 -3.60 15.63
N ALA A 262 -5.17 -2.52 16.12
CA ALA A 262 -4.16 -2.56 17.17
C ALA A 262 -4.75 -3.13 18.48
N PHE A 263 -5.94 -2.68 18.91
CA PHE A 263 -6.62 -3.24 20.09
C PHE A 263 -6.85 -4.75 19.95
N HIS A 264 -7.37 -5.18 18.81
CA HIS A 264 -7.61 -6.60 18.55
C HIS A 264 -6.34 -7.46 18.46
N ALA A 265 -5.16 -6.85 18.28
CA ALA A 265 -3.88 -7.56 18.25
C ALA A 265 -3.32 -7.75 19.67
N ILE A 266 -3.74 -6.94 20.64
CA ILE A 266 -3.29 -6.98 22.03
C ILE A 266 -4.11 -8.01 22.78
N ARG A 267 -3.45 -8.91 23.51
CA ARG A 267 -4.09 -9.91 24.38
C ARG A 267 -3.77 -9.57 25.83
N GLY A 268 -4.74 -8.99 26.55
CA GLY A 268 -4.57 -8.52 27.91
C GLY A 268 -4.08 -7.06 27.98
N GLU A 269 -3.20 -6.75 28.93
CA GLU A 269 -2.65 -5.39 29.05
C GLU A 269 -1.65 -5.09 27.94
N GLY A 270 -1.70 -3.87 27.39
CA GLY A 270 -0.81 -3.41 26.34
C GLY A 270 -0.91 -1.92 26.07
N LYS A 271 -0.27 -1.47 25.01
CA LYS A 271 -0.28 -0.06 24.60
C LYS A 271 -0.43 0.12 23.10
N VAL A 272 -1.15 1.17 22.74
CA VAL A 272 -1.18 1.70 21.37
C VAL A 272 -0.64 3.12 21.40
N ARG A 273 0.42 3.38 20.64
CA ARG A 273 1.06 4.70 20.51
C ARG A 273 0.70 5.30 19.16
N ALA A 274 0.26 6.54 19.15
CA ALA A 274 0.20 7.35 17.94
C ALA A 274 1.32 8.37 17.96
N GLU A 275 2.16 8.36 16.95
CA GLU A 275 3.24 9.32 16.76
C GLU A 275 2.98 10.13 15.49
N THR A 276 3.15 11.45 15.56
CA THR A 276 3.13 12.29 14.37
C THR A 276 4.48 12.94 14.15
N ARG A 277 4.94 13.02 12.92
CA ARG A 277 6.22 13.62 12.56
C ARG A 277 6.23 14.18 11.14
N ARG A 278 7.11 15.13 10.89
CA ARG A 278 7.35 15.62 9.52
C ARG A 278 8.21 14.62 8.74
N VAL A 279 7.86 14.35 7.49
CA VAL A 279 8.61 13.48 6.57
C VAL A 279 8.73 14.18 5.22
N GLY A 280 9.94 14.70 4.93
CA GLY A 280 10.14 15.57 3.75
C GLY A 280 9.25 16.80 3.83
N SER A 281 8.47 17.05 2.77
CA SER A 281 7.43 18.09 2.72
C SER A 281 6.11 17.66 3.36
N GLY A 282 5.93 16.39 3.73
CA GLY A 282 4.67 15.84 4.22
C GLY A 282 4.62 15.58 5.72
N VAL A 283 3.52 14.98 6.16
CA VAL A 283 3.23 14.59 7.54
C VAL A 283 2.98 13.10 7.63
N CYS A 284 3.60 12.43 8.60
CA CYS A 284 3.39 11.03 8.91
C CYS A 284 2.60 10.89 10.22
N VAL A 285 1.61 10.00 10.21
CA VAL A 285 0.97 9.45 11.42
C VAL A 285 1.34 7.98 11.53
N ALA A 286 2.03 7.59 12.59
CA ALA A 286 2.39 6.20 12.88
C ALA A 286 1.58 5.69 14.06
N ILE A 287 0.86 4.57 13.87
CA ILE A 287 0.16 3.86 14.93
C ILE A 287 0.92 2.56 15.21
N THR A 288 1.40 2.43 16.45
CA THR A 288 2.20 1.28 16.90
C THR A 288 1.49 0.56 18.03
N ASP A 289 1.36 -0.75 17.92
CA ASP A 289 0.89 -1.66 18.98
C ASP A 289 2.01 -2.60 19.45
N ASP A 290 1.91 -3.09 20.68
CA ASP A 290 2.74 -4.14 21.25
C ASP A 290 2.04 -5.51 21.28
N GLY A 291 1.14 -5.74 20.34
CA GLY A 291 0.33 -6.94 20.24
C GLY A 291 1.04 -8.14 19.60
N ALA A 292 0.25 -9.06 19.06
CA ALA A 292 0.73 -10.33 18.50
C ALA A 292 1.60 -10.18 17.24
N GLY A 293 1.60 -9.01 16.59
CA GLY A 293 2.29 -8.77 15.33
C GLY A 293 1.75 -9.60 14.16
N ILE A 294 2.35 -9.41 13.00
CA ILE A 294 1.96 -10.03 11.72
C ILE A 294 3.12 -10.88 11.24
N ALA A 295 2.84 -12.07 10.72
CA ALA A 295 3.88 -12.92 10.14
C ALA A 295 4.34 -12.33 8.79
N GLU A 296 5.63 -12.49 8.45
CA GLU A 296 6.23 -11.95 7.22
C GLU A 296 5.46 -12.38 5.95
N VAL A 297 5.00 -13.63 5.91
CA VAL A 297 4.22 -14.19 4.78
C VAL A 297 2.84 -13.53 4.60
N ASP A 298 2.34 -12.84 5.61
CA ASP A 298 1.04 -12.19 5.62
C ASP A 298 1.13 -10.67 5.33
N LEU A 299 2.34 -10.06 5.43
CA LEU A 299 2.53 -8.62 5.29
C LEU A 299 2.04 -8.06 3.95
N ASP A 300 2.30 -8.78 2.85
CA ASP A 300 1.85 -8.37 1.52
C ASP A 300 0.33 -8.48 1.36
N ARG A 301 -0.33 -9.30 2.19
CA ARG A 301 -1.74 -9.64 2.07
C ARG A 301 -2.65 -8.89 3.03
N VAL A 302 -2.11 -8.23 4.07
CA VAL A 302 -2.93 -7.55 5.10
C VAL A 302 -3.82 -6.43 4.54
N PHE A 303 -3.50 -5.93 3.34
CA PHE A 303 -4.29 -4.94 2.63
C PHE A 303 -5.26 -5.54 1.60
N GLU A 304 -5.21 -6.89 1.39
CA GLU A 304 -6.18 -7.57 0.53
C GLU A 304 -7.57 -7.55 1.19
N PHE A 305 -8.61 -7.46 0.33
CA PHE A 305 -9.99 -7.49 0.81
C PHE A 305 -10.36 -8.85 1.38
N TYR A 306 -11.11 -8.81 2.48
CA TYR A 306 -11.55 -10.00 3.20
C TYR A 306 -10.42 -10.85 3.77
N TYR A 307 -9.17 -10.40 3.65
CA TYR A 307 -8.07 -11.09 4.29
C TYR A 307 -8.09 -10.82 5.80
N THR A 308 -8.21 -11.87 6.57
CA THR A 308 -8.20 -11.81 8.03
C THR A 308 -7.67 -13.11 8.60
N THR A 309 -6.86 -13.01 9.65
CA THR A 309 -6.39 -14.13 10.47
C THR A 309 -7.22 -14.25 11.76
N LYS A 310 -8.29 -13.45 11.93
CA LYS A 310 -9.13 -13.36 13.12
C LYS A 310 -10.51 -13.96 12.84
N ASP A 311 -11.03 -14.78 13.76
CA ASP A 311 -12.33 -15.47 13.61
C ASP A 311 -13.52 -14.50 13.44
N GLU A 312 -13.46 -13.32 14.04
CA GLU A 312 -14.53 -12.28 13.96
C GLU A 312 -14.18 -11.09 13.05
N GLY A 313 -13.03 -11.14 12.39
CA GLY A 313 -12.55 -10.06 11.52
C GLY A 313 -13.30 -10.03 10.18
N THR A 314 -13.70 -8.85 9.72
CA THR A 314 -14.30 -8.67 8.36
C THR A 314 -13.25 -8.62 7.25
N GLY A 315 -11.97 -8.42 7.58
CA GLY A 315 -10.88 -8.26 6.59
C GLY A 315 -10.99 -6.98 5.74
N LEU A 316 -11.81 -6.00 6.14
CA LEU A 316 -12.05 -4.77 5.37
C LEU A 316 -11.37 -3.52 5.98
N GLY A 317 -11.00 -3.54 7.24
CA GLY A 317 -10.52 -2.35 7.95
C GLY A 317 -9.25 -1.75 7.36
N LEU A 318 -8.23 -2.58 7.12
CA LEU A 318 -6.93 -2.12 6.58
C LEU A 318 -7.03 -1.72 5.12
N SER A 319 -7.80 -2.42 4.32
CA SER A 319 -8.03 -2.06 2.91
C SER A 319 -8.81 -0.75 2.77
N ILE A 320 -9.77 -0.46 3.68
CA ILE A 320 -10.45 0.84 3.75
C ILE A 320 -9.46 1.94 4.15
N ALA A 321 -8.62 1.70 5.16
CA ALA A 321 -7.61 2.67 5.58
C ALA A 321 -6.63 2.99 4.45
N GLN A 322 -6.13 1.97 3.74
CA GLN A 322 -5.24 2.15 2.59
C GLN A 322 -5.89 2.98 1.48
N ARG A 323 -7.15 2.69 1.13
CA ARG A 323 -7.91 3.44 0.14
C ARG A 323 -8.04 4.91 0.53
N ILE A 324 -8.46 5.20 1.78
CA ILE A 324 -8.62 6.56 2.27
C ILE A 324 -7.29 7.31 2.18
N VAL A 325 -6.20 6.71 2.64
CA VAL A 325 -4.87 7.31 2.57
C VAL A 325 -4.48 7.62 1.12
N PHE A 326 -4.75 6.70 0.20
CA PHE A 326 -4.49 6.88 -1.23
C PHE A 326 -5.35 8.00 -1.86
N GLU A 327 -6.66 8.05 -1.56
CA GLU A 327 -7.57 9.11 -2.02
C GLU A 327 -7.13 10.51 -1.54
N HIS A 328 -6.32 10.58 -0.49
CA HIS A 328 -5.70 11.81 0.04
C HIS A 328 -4.27 12.05 -0.49
N GLY A 329 -3.86 11.36 -1.57
CA GLY A 329 -2.52 11.48 -2.16
C GLY A 329 -1.39 10.94 -1.26
N GLY A 330 -1.76 10.20 -0.21
CA GLY A 330 -0.82 9.61 0.75
C GLY A 330 -0.42 8.18 0.43
N ARG A 331 0.39 7.61 1.31
CA ARG A 331 0.73 6.18 1.28
C ARG A 331 0.62 5.58 2.68
N LEU A 332 0.29 4.28 2.74
CA LEU A 332 0.21 3.48 3.97
C LEU A 332 1.25 2.38 3.92
N ASP A 333 2.17 2.41 4.87
CA ASP A 333 3.23 1.42 5.03
C ASP A 333 2.99 0.61 6.31
N VAL A 334 3.46 -0.65 6.37
CA VAL A 334 3.38 -1.52 7.55
C VAL A 334 4.74 -2.12 7.86
N ARG A 335 5.11 -2.12 9.15
CA ARG A 335 6.23 -2.89 9.69
C ARG A 335 5.72 -3.70 10.87
N SER A 336 5.99 -4.99 10.86
CA SER A 336 5.56 -5.87 11.94
C SER A 336 6.50 -7.05 12.09
N GLU A 337 6.60 -7.52 13.33
CA GLU A 337 7.29 -8.76 13.66
C GLU A 337 6.40 -9.58 14.59
N LYS A 338 6.20 -10.86 14.24
CA LYS A 338 5.36 -11.75 15.02
C LYS A 338 5.82 -11.83 16.47
N GLY A 339 4.92 -11.52 17.40
CA GLY A 339 5.17 -11.48 18.84
C GLY A 339 5.77 -10.16 19.37
N LYS A 340 6.03 -9.16 18.50
CA LYS A 340 6.58 -7.85 18.93
C LYS A 340 5.66 -6.67 18.64
N GLY A 341 4.56 -6.90 17.92
CA GLY A 341 3.59 -5.87 17.55
C GLY A 341 3.74 -5.38 16.12
N SER A 342 2.98 -4.34 15.78
CA SER A 342 2.94 -3.76 14.44
C SER A 342 3.02 -2.24 14.49
N THR A 343 3.54 -1.64 13.42
CA THR A 343 3.54 -0.20 13.17
C THR A 343 2.96 0.06 11.79
N PHE A 344 1.90 0.85 11.72
CA PHE A 344 1.30 1.32 10.47
C PHE A 344 1.61 2.81 10.33
N GLU A 345 2.23 3.21 9.21
CA GLU A 345 2.63 4.58 8.89
C GLU A 345 1.78 5.12 7.74
N MET A 346 0.97 6.13 8.02
CA MET A 346 0.21 6.90 7.02
C MET A 346 0.96 8.19 6.73
N ILE A 347 1.36 8.41 5.49
CA ILE A 347 2.15 9.57 5.07
C ILE A 347 1.33 10.38 4.08
N PHE A 348 1.13 11.67 4.36
CA PHE A 348 0.34 12.58 3.55
C PHE A 348 1.19 13.75 3.05
N PRO A 349 0.95 14.26 1.84
CA PRO A 349 1.57 15.51 1.37
C PRO A 349 1.07 16.70 2.20
N SER A 350 1.91 17.72 2.39
CA SER A 350 1.44 18.96 3.00
C SER A 350 0.62 19.79 2.03
N ALA A 351 -0.32 20.59 2.59
CA ALA A 351 -1.08 21.57 1.83
C ALA A 351 -0.26 22.82 1.44
N GLU A 352 0.97 22.95 1.95
CA GLU A 352 1.88 24.04 1.65
C GLU A 352 2.61 23.74 0.34
N THR A 353 2.44 24.61 -0.66
CA THR A 353 3.22 24.62 -1.89
C THR A 353 4.63 25.13 -1.58
N GLU A 354 5.65 24.73 -2.36
CA GLU A 354 7.05 25.21 -2.20
C GLU A 354 7.19 26.75 -2.27
N GLU A 355 6.17 27.45 -2.77
CA GLU A 355 6.14 28.91 -2.85
C GLU A 355 5.90 29.59 -1.47
N ASP A 356 5.30 28.92 -0.49
CA ASP A 356 5.05 29.46 0.85
C ASP A 356 6.30 29.42 1.77
N GLN A 357 7.41 28.80 1.33
CA GLN A 357 8.66 28.69 2.13
C GLN A 357 9.68 29.81 1.87
N ILE A 358 9.39 30.79 1.00
CA ILE A 358 10.29 31.90 0.61
C ILE A 358 9.73 33.27 1.11
N GLY A 359 8.91 33.28 2.12
CA GLY A 359 8.38 34.48 2.75
C GLY A 359 9.15 34.88 4.02
#